data_45ea66fa7359bdd30b331eb78310038a
#
_entry.id   45ea66fa7359bdd30b331eb78310038a
#
_cell.length_a   1.000
_cell.length_b   1.000
_cell.length_c   1.000
_cell.angle_alpha   90.00
_cell.angle_beta   90.00
_cell.angle_gamma   90.00
#
_symmetry.space_group_name_H-M   'P 1'
#
loop_
_entity.id
_entity.type
_entity.pdbx_description
1 polymer ?
#
loop_
_entity_poly.entity_id
_entity_poly.type
_entity_poly.pdbx_seq_one_letter_code
_entity_poly.pdbx_strand_id
1 'polypeptide(L)'
;MANAVVRKTKDFIPGNCPVGYCMNIIGGKWKPSIIYMIRTDRNRYSLLQKGITEISKQTLTNQLRELEKDGIIERIIFPEIPPRVEYYITPYGSTLLPIIDSMSKWALQHMPKKKK
;
A
#
# COMPACT_ATOMS: atom_id res chain seq x y z
N MET A 1 6.46 16.24 30.60
CA MET A 1 6.66 16.31 30.06
C MET A 1 6.48 16.63 29.14
N ALA A 2 6.58 17.05 29.17
CA ALA A 2 6.48 17.33 28.35
C ALA A 2 6.79 17.35 27.59
N ASN A 3 7.07 17.37 27.48
CA ASN A 3 7.40 17.44 26.73
C ASN A 3 7.75 17.23 26.01
N ALA A 4 7.93 17.24 26.48
CA ALA A 4 8.46 17.15 25.89
C ALA A 4 8.59 16.87 24.84
N VAL A 5 8.37 16.86 24.49
CA VAL A 5 8.40 16.60 23.50
C VAL A 5 9.17 17.04 22.63
N VAL A 6 9.84 17.16 22.50
CA VAL A 6 10.56 17.54 21.71
C VAL A 6 11.26 16.81 21.05
N ARG A 7 11.44 16.54 20.31
CA ARG A 7 12.03 15.85 19.73
C ARG A 7 13.19 16.08 19.20
N LYS A 8 13.98 15.44 19.27
CA LYS A 8 15.15 15.57 18.77
C LYS A 8 15.15 14.97 17.49
N THR A 9 14.55 15.59 16.51
CA THR A 9 14.38 15.02 15.22
C THR A 9 15.67 14.78 14.48
N LYS A 10 16.71 15.50 14.82
CA LYS A 10 17.97 15.27 14.12
C LYS A 10 18.58 13.92 14.48
N ASP A 11 18.20 13.35 15.61
CA ASP A 11 18.68 12.05 16.01
C ASP A 11 17.74 10.94 15.62
N PHE A 12 16.60 11.28 15.07
CA PHE A 12 15.62 10.29 14.67
C PHE A 12 15.82 9.94 13.19
N ILE A 13 16.11 8.70 12.93
CA ILE A 13 16.29 8.23 11.55
C ILE A 13 15.18 7.23 11.28
N PRO A 14 14.18 7.62 10.46
CA PRO A 14 13.02 6.73 10.26
C PRO A 14 13.39 5.34 9.79
N GLY A 15 14.46 5.21 9.01
CA GLY A 15 14.88 3.91 8.54
C GLY A 15 15.40 2.99 9.62
N ASN A 16 15.80 3.56 10.77
CA ASN A 16 16.27 2.75 11.89
C ASN A 16 15.17 2.43 12.88
N CYS A 17 14.01 3.00 12.70
CA CYS A 17 12.86 2.75 13.55
C CYS A 17 12.03 1.64 12.91
N PRO A 18 11.63 0.59 13.67
CA PRO A 18 10.84 -0.49 13.06
C PRO A 18 9.57 0.01 12.37
N VAL A 19 8.87 0.97 12.96
CA VAL A 19 7.70 1.55 12.33
C VAL A 19 8.09 2.29 11.06
N GLY A 20 9.20 3.02 11.12
CA GLY A 20 9.70 3.73 9.95
C GLY A 20 10.07 2.79 8.81
N TYR A 21 10.68 1.66 9.15
CA TYR A 21 11.00 0.65 8.14
C TYR A 21 9.74 0.17 7.44
N CYS A 22 8.71 -0.13 8.22
CA CYS A 22 7.43 -0.55 7.65
C CYS A 22 6.83 0.53 6.76
N MET A 23 6.87 1.77 7.23
CA MET A 23 6.31 2.88 6.46
C MET A 23 7.09 3.16 5.18
N ASN A 24 8.38 2.81 5.14
CA ASN A 24 9.12 2.93 3.90
C ASN A 24 8.61 1.95 2.85
N ILE A 25 8.06 0.84 3.29
CA ILE A 25 7.55 -0.18 2.38
C ILE A 25 6.12 0.11 1.95
N ILE A 26 5.26 0.44 2.90
CA ILE A 26 3.83 0.59 2.60
C ILE A 26 3.30 2.00 2.82
N GLY A 27 4.18 2.94 3.18
CA GLY A 27 3.72 4.28 3.48
C GLY A 27 3.25 5.05 2.27
N GLY A 28 2.66 6.19 2.54
CA GLY A 28 2.13 7.02 1.50
C GLY A 28 0.63 6.84 1.37
N LYS A 29 0.09 7.52 0.39
CA LYS A 29 -1.35 7.58 0.23
C LYS A 29 -1.93 6.33 -0.42
N TRP A 30 -1.16 5.67 -1.28
CA TRP A 30 -1.74 4.70 -2.20
C TRP A 30 -1.41 3.24 -1.94
N LYS A 31 -0.22 2.94 -1.41
CA LYS A 31 0.24 1.55 -1.35
C LYS A 31 -0.65 0.63 -0.54
N PRO A 32 -1.11 1.01 0.65
CA PRO A 32 -2.01 0.11 1.39
C PRO A 32 -3.30 -0.17 0.62
N SER A 33 -3.84 0.86 -0.05
CA SER A 33 -5.06 0.66 -0.84
C SER A 33 -4.81 -0.27 -2.03
N ILE A 34 -3.67 -0.14 -2.67
CA ILE A 34 -3.32 -1.00 -3.80
C ILE A 34 -3.22 -2.45 -3.33
N ILE A 35 -2.54 -2.68 -2.20
CA ILE A 35 -2.41 -4.02 -1.66
C ILE A 35 -3.79 -4.60 -1.34
N TYR A 36 -4.64 -3.79 -0.72
CA TYR A 36 -5.98 -4.23 -0.38
C TYR A 36 -6.77 -4.64 -1.63
N MET A 37 -6.67 -3.84 -2.68
CA MET A 37 -7.39 -4.14 -3.91
C MET A 37 -6.88 -5.43 -4.55
N ILE A 38 -5.57 -5.61 -4.57
CA ILE A 38 -4.98 -6.81 -5.17
C ILE A 38 -5.47 -8.05 -4.44
N ARG A 39 -5.54 -8.01 -3.11
CA ARG A 39 -5.97 -9.18 -2.36
C ARG A 39 -7.44 -9.51 -2.53
N THR A 40 -8.23 -8.57 -3.06
CA THR A 40 -9.67 -8.79 -3.27
C THR A 40 -9.98 -9.03 -4.74
N ASP A 41 -9.04 -9.59 -5.48
CA ASP A 41 -9.20 -9.99 -6.88
C ASP A 41 -9.29 -8.84 -7.87
N ARG A 42 -9.01 -7.63 -7.43
CA ARG A 42 -8.88 -6.50 -8.35
C ARG A 42 -7.43 -6.31 -8.69
N ASN A 43 -6.86 -7.32 -9.30
CA ASN A 43 -5.41 -7.43 -9.46
C ASN A 43 -4.92 -7.13 -10.88
N ARG A 44 -5.78 -6.64 -11.76
CA ARG A 44 -5.36 -6.16 -13.06
C ARG A 44 -5.19 -4.65 -13.00
N TYR A 45 -4.27 -4.16 -13.81
CA TYR A 45 -3.99 -2.73 -13.83
C TYR A 45 -5.26 -1.91 -14.03
N SER A 46 -6.09 -2.31 -14.99
CA SER A 46 -7.31 -1.56 -15.28
C SER A 46 -8.28 -1.56 -14.09
N LEU A 47 -8.35 -2.69 -13.37
CA LEU A 47 -9.23 -2.79 -12.22
C LEU A 47 -8.71 -1.92 -11.06
N LEU A 48 -7.39 -1.88 -10.90
CA LEU A 48 -6.79 -1.04 -9.87
C LEU A 48 -7.07 0.43 -10.16
N GLN A 49 -6.92 0.82 -11.41
CA GLN A 49 -7.14 2.21 -11.76
C GLN A 49 -8.61 2.60 -11.59
N LYS A 50 -9.52 1.72 -11.94
CA LYS A 50 -10.93 2.01 -11.73
C LYS A 50 -11.30 2.06 -10.27
N GLY A 51 -10.70 1.19 -9.46
CA GLY A 51 -11.04 1.12 -8.05
C GLY A 51 -10.47 2.26 -7.22
N ILE A 52 -9.39 2.87 -7.70
CA ILE A 52 -8.78 3.99 -6.99
C ILE A 52 -8.95 5.21 -7.89
N THR A 53 -10.10 5.86 -7.76
CA THR A 53 -10.55 6.82 -8.75
C THR A 53 -9.68 8.05 -8.87
N GLU A 54 -8.94 8.41 -7.84
CA GLU A 54 -8.14 9.63 -7.85
C GLU A 54 -6.69 9.42 -8.24
N ILE A 55 -6.31 8.20 -8.53
CA ILE A 55 -4.91 7.92 -8.83
C ILE A 55 -4.63 8.11 -10.30
N SER A 56 -3.54 8.79 -10.63
CA SER A 56 -3.12 8.93 -12.01
C SER A 56 -2.45 7.64 -12.48
N LYS A 57 -2.42 7.46 -13.80
CA LYS A 57 -1.73 6.28 -14.36
C LYS A 57 -0.27 6.24 -13.98
N GLN A 58 0.38 7.39 -14.01
CA GLN A 58 1.80 7.42 -13.67
C GLN A 58 2.02 7.07 -12.21
N THR A 59 1.22 7.62 -11.32
CA THR A 59 1.35 7.31 -9.90
C THR A 59 1.10 5.84 -9.63
N LEU A 60 0.04 5.28 -10.23
CA LEU A 60 -0.25 3.86 -10.04
C LEU A 60 0.91 3.01 -10.53
N THR A 61 1.43 3.31 -11.70
CA THR A 61 2.56 2.55 -12.24
C THR A 61 3.77 2.62 -11.32
N ASN A 62 4.08 3.82 -10.83
CA ASN A 62 5.23 3.99 -9.94
C ASN A 62 5.04 3.25 -8.63
N GLN A 63 3.84 3.29 -8.06
CA GLN A 63 3.58 2.60 -6.80
C GLN A 63 3.66 1.08 -6.98
N LEU A 64 3.14 0.57 -8.09
CA LEU A 64 3.23 -0.86 -8.37
C LEU A 64 4.68 -1.30 -8.55
N ARG A 65 5.48 -0.49 -9.23
CA ARG A 65 6.90 -0.81 -9.41
C ARG A 65 7.64 -0.85 -8.08
N GLU A 66 7.35 0.08 -7.19
CA GLU A 66 7.98 0.10 -5.89
C GLU A 66 7.59 -1.11 -5.06
N LEU A 67 6.31 -1.47 -5.07
CA LEU A 67 5.85 -2.64 -4.33
C LEU A 67 6.46 -3.92 -4.90
N GLU A 68 6.60 -3.98 -6.20
CA GLU A 68 7.23 -5.12 -6.84
C GLU A 68 8.70 -5.21 -6.48
N LYS A 69 9.39 -4.07 -6.51
CA LYS A 69 10.81 -4.02 -6.16
C LYS A 69 11.03 -4.45 -4.71
N ASP A 70 10.13 -4.07 -3.83
CA ASP A 70 10.25 -4.43 -2.41
C ASP A 70 9.79 -5.85 -2.12
N GLY A 71 9.37 -6.58 -3.14
CA GLY A 71 8.98 -7.98 -2.98
C GLY A 71 7.62 -8.19 -2.37
N ILE A 72 6.80 -7.15 -2.32
CA ILE A 72 5.46 -7.24 -1.73
C ILE A 72 4.48 -7.86 -2.71
N ILE A 73 4.62 -7.52 -3.99
CA ILE A 73 3.77 -8.06 -5.04
C ILE A 73 4.65 -8.60 -6.16
N GLU A 74 4.08 -9.46 -6.97
CA GLU A 74 4.72 -9.89 -8.20
C GLU A 74 3.79 -9.65 -9.36
N ARG A 75 4.38 -9.39 -10.52
CA ARG A 75 3.67 -9.08 -11.73
C ARG A 75 3.80 -10.25 -12.69
N ILE A 76 2.67 -10.71 -13.21
CA ILE A 76 2.64 -11.82 -14.15
C ILE A 76 2.03 -11.33 -15.44
N ILE A 77 2.74 -11.55 -16.54
CA ILE A 77 2.30 -11.16 -17.87
C ILE A 77 1.84 -12.42 -18.59
N PHE A 78 0.58 -12.39 -19.01
CA PHE A 78 0.01 -13.49 -19.80
C PHE A 78 0.15 -13.15 -21.28
N PRO A 79 0.71 -14.05 -22.06
CA PRO A 79 0.98 -13.79 -23.49
C PRO A 79 -0.27 -13.91 -24.32
N GLU A 80 -1.17 -12.98 -24.14
CA GLU A 80 -2.42 -12.90 -24.90
C GLU A 80 -2.39 -11.67 -25.79
N ILE A 81 -3.42 -11.51 -26.59
CA ILE A 81 -3.57 -10.34 -27.45
C ILE A 81 -4.91 -9.70 -27.13
N PRO A 82 -4.95 -8.54 -26.48
CA PRO A 82 -3.81 -7.83 -25.92
C PRO A 82 -3.23 -8.53 -24.69
N PRO A 83 -1.97 -8.25 -24.32
CA PRO A 83 -1.38 -8.90 -23.16
C PRO A 83 -2.16 -8.56 -21.89
N ARG A 84 -2.27 -9.56 -21.03
CA ARG A 84 -2.93 -9.38 -19.74
C ARG A 84 -1.86 -9.36 -18.66
N VAL A 85 -1.92 -8.36 -17.79
CA VAL A 85 -0.97 -8.23 -16.68
C VAL A 85 -1.76 -8.33 -15.39
N GLU A 86 -1.34 -9.22 -14.51
CA GLU A 86 -1.97 -9.39 -13.21
C GLU A 86 -0.91 -9.28 -12.13
N TYR A 87 -1.35 -8.80 -10.96
CA TYR A 87 -0.50 -8.61 -9.81
C TYR A 87 -0.98 -9.51 -8.68
N TYR A 88 -0.04 -10.09 -7.96
CA TYR A 88 -0.35 -11.01 -6.87
C TYR A 88 0.47 -10.67 -5.65
N ILE A 89 -0.11 -10.86 -4.47
CA ILE A 89 0.59 -10.65 -3.22
C ILE A 89 1.56 -11.82 -3.03
N THR A 90 2.82 -11.52 -2.77
CA THR A 90 3.82 -12.57 -2.51
C THR A 90 3.62 -13.12 -1.11
N PRO A 91 4.21 -14.29 -0.81
CA PRO A 91 4.20 -14.77 0.58
C PRO A 91 4.76 -13.74 1.56
N TYR A 92 5.85 -13.07 1.18
CA TYR A 92 6.40 -12.02 2.01
C TYR A 92 5.41 -10.87 2.17
N GLY A 93 4.79 -10.44 1.07
CA GLY A 93 3.81 -9.35 1.12
C GLY A 93 2.61 -9.71 1.97
N SER A 94 2.23 -10.99 2.02
CA SER A 94 1.06 -11.39 2.81
C SER A 94 1.28 -11.17 4.30
N THR A 95 2.53 -11.07 4.74
CA THR A 95 2.79 -10.79 6.15
C THR A 95 2.36 -9.40 6.56
N LEU A 96 2.14 -8.51 5.60
CA LEU A 96 1.65 -7.17 5.89
C LEU A 96 0.13 -7.09 5.99
N LEU A 97 -0.58 -8.12 5.53
CA LEU A 97 -2.04 -8.04 5.51
C LEU A 97 -2.66 -7.86 6.89
N PRO A 98 -2.19 -8.53 7.95
CA PRO A 98 -2.74 -8.28 9.28
C PRO A 98 -2.55 -6.84 9.73
N ILE A 99 -1.46 -6.22 9.35
CA ILE A 99 -1.19 -4.83 9.70
C ILE A 99 -2.17 -3.92 8.98
N ILE A 100 -2.38 -4.15 7.70
CA ILE A 100 -3.32 -3.36 6.90
C ILE A 100 -4.73 -3.55 7.43
N ASP A 101 -5.09 -4.78 7.80
CA ASP A 101 -6.40 -5.04 8.38
C ASP A 101 -6.59 -4.29 9.69
N SER A 102 -5.55 -4.23 10.51
CA SER A 102 -5.61 -3.48 11.76
C SER A 102 -5.82 -2.00 11.52
N MET A 103 -5.13 -1.45 10.52
CA MET A 103 -5.33 -0.05 10.17
C MET A 103 -6.75 0.21 9.69
N SER A 104 -7.27 -0.70 8.87
CA SER A 104 -8.64 -0.58 8.38
C SER A 104 -9.63 -0.61 9.54
N LYS A 105 -9.42 -1.54 10.47
CA LYS A 105 -10.30 -1.68 11.62
C LYS A 105 -10.30 -0.42 12.47
N TRP A 106 -9.12 0.11 12.74
CA TRP A 106 -9.01 1.35 13.50
C TRP A 106 -9.74 2.48 12.79
N ALA A 107 -9.53 2.58 11.48
CA ALA A 107 -10.11 3.67 10.71
C ALA A 107 -11.63 3.60 10.69
N LEU A 108 -12.18 2.40 10.53
CA LEU A 108 -13.63 2.25 10.49
C LEU A 108 -14.29 2.69 11.79
N GLN A 109 -13.58 2.59 12.90
CA GLN A 109 -14.11 3.03 14.19
C GLN A 109 -14.05 4.53 14.37
N HIS A 110 -13.21 5.22 13.60
CA HIS A 110 -12.93 6.63 13.85
C HIS A 110 -13.25 7.54 12.67
N MET A 111 -13.46 6.99 11.48
CA MET A 111 -13.82 7.79 10.33
C MET A 111 -15.18 8.42 10.51
N PRO A 112 -15.39 9.62 9.95
CA PRO A 112 -16.74 10.19 9.95
C PRO A 112 -17.68 9.29 9.16
N LYS A 113 -18.89 9.16 9.65
CA LYS A 113 -19.89 8.39 8.91
C LYS A 113 -20.30 9.17 7.68
N LYS A 114 -20.51 8.43 6.61
CA LYS A 114 -20.97 9.06 5.40
C LYS A 114 -22.44 9.40 5.53
N LYS A 115 -22.79 10.53 4.96
CA LYS A 115 -24.18 10.90 4.90
C LYS A 115 -24.80 10.38 3.65
N LYS A 116 -26.04 10.08 3.74
CA LYS A 116 -26.76 9.60 2.59
C LYS A 116 -27.29 10.69 1.75
#